data_d792776b89c4118ea96eac3c0360e362
#
_entry.id   d792776b89c4118ea96eac3c0360e362
#
_cell.length_a   1.000
_cell.length_b   1.000
_cell.length_c   1.000
_cell.angle_alpha   90.00
_cell.angle_beta   90.00
_cell.angle_gamma   90.00
#
_symmetry.space_group_name_H-M   'P 1'
#
loop_
_entity.id
_entity.type
_entity.pdbx_description
1 polymer ?
#
loop_
_entity_poly.entity_id
_entity_poly.type
_entity_poly.pdbx_seq_one_letter_code
_entity_poly.pdbx_strand_id
1 'polypeptide(L)'
;MKKITFIGDITSDRPLLNAAYDRNTDAYDFSPVFGKVKKLFEESDYVVGNFETVCAGDKNGFQNQYLLCNSPDELIQAMVKGGVNCVTTANNHCLDQGIEGLVRTIKELDRNKVLHTGTFTYENASKRILYLYCLLYTSDAADD
;
A
#
# COMPACT_ATOMS: atom_id res chain seq x y z
N MET A 1 -23.81 6.97 -4.75
CA MET A 1 -23.21 5.85 -5.51
C MET A 1 -21.84 5.58 -4.92
N LYS A 2 -21.49 4.32 -4.62
CA LYS A 2 -20.16 3.98 -4.10
C LYS A 2 -19.14 4.00 -5.22
N LYS A 3 -17.94 4.54 -4.93
CA LYS A 3 -16.86 4.69 -5.91
C LYS A 3 -15.63 3.93 -5.45
N ILE A 4 -15.10 3.06 -6.30
CA ILE A 4 -13.83 2.37 -6.09
C ILE A 4 -12.87 2.83 -7.19
N THR A 5 -11.71 3.30 -6.80
CA THR A 5 -10.63 3.68 -7.73
C THR A 5 -9.53 2.62 -7.67
N PHE A 6 -9.14 2.10 -8.82
CA PHE A 6 -7.99 1.22 -8.97
C PHE A 6 -6.82 2.02 -9.52
N ILE A 7 -5.65 1.83 -8.93
CA ILE A 7 -4.40 2.42 -9.39
C ILE A 7 -3.39 1.30 -9.66
N GLY A 8 -2.28 1.63 -10.32
CA GLY A 8 -1.21 0.69 -10.63
C GLY A 8 -0.30 0.40 -9.44
N ASP A 9 0.98 0.16 -9.76
CA ASP A 9 1.99 -0.26 -8.82
C ASP A 9 2.43 0.89 -7.92
N ILE A 10 2.54 0.57 -6.64
CA ILE A 10 3.10 1.44 -5.61
C ILE A 10 4.45 0.83 -5.22
N THR A 11 5.51 1.47 -5.67
CA THR A 11 6.89 1.09 -5.41
C THR A 11 7.77 2.32 -5.28
N SER A 12 9.00 2.18 -4.81
CA SER A 12 9.99 3.25 -4.81
C SER A 12 11.27 2.77 -5.47
N ASP A 13 11.53 3.23 -6.67
CA ASP A 13 12.80 3.02 -7.35
C ASP A 13 13.89 3.98 -6.85
N ARG A 14 15.14 3.77 -7.29
CA ARG A 14 16.26 4.61 -6.86
C ARG A 14 16.07 6.09 -7.17
N PRO A 15 15.61 6.52 -8.35
CA PRO A 15 15.29 7.92 -8.61
C PRO A 15 14.29 8.51 -7.62
N LEU A 16 13.22 7.78 -7.31
CA LEU A 16 12.21 8.23 -6.37
C LEU A 16 12.74 8.27 -4.93
N LEU A 17 13.50 7.24 -4.50
CA LEU A 17 14.17 7.25 -3.20
C LEU A 17 15.10 8.46 -3.04
N ASN A 18 15.91 8.74 -4.07
CA ASN A 18 16.80 9.92 -4.05
C ASN A 18 16.04 11.24 -4.00
N ALA A 19 14.91 11.34 -4.69
CA ALA A 19 14.08 12.54 -4.70
C ALA A 19 13.30 12.75 -3.39
N ALA A 20 12.95 11.67 -2.71
CA ALA A 20 12.22 11.70 -1.45
C ALA A 20 13.12 11.90 -0.23
N TYR A 21 14.44 11.64 -0.34
CA TYR A 21 15.35 11.72 0.78
C TYR A 21 15.75 13.16 1.11
N ASP A 22 15.45 13.60 2.32
CA ASP A 22 15.90 14.88 2.86
C ASP A 22 17.14 14.70 3.73
N ARG A 23 18.27 15.22 3.26
CA ARG A 23 19.58 15.15 3.95
C ARG A 23 19.63 15.92 5.28
N ASN A 24 18.75 16.92 5.45
CA ASN A 24 18.76 17.73 6.67
C ASN A 24 18.07 17.03 7.83
N THR A 25 17.08 16.22 7.52
CA THR A 25 16.28 15.49 8.52
C THR A 25 16.60 14.00 8.58
N ASP A 26 17.46 13.51 7.67
CA ASP A 26 17.77 12.08 7.51
C ASP A 26 16.51 11.21 7.40
N ALA A 27 15.53 11.68 6.61
CA ALA A 27 14.22 11.06 6.47
C ALA A 27 13.72 11.09 5.03
N TYR A 28 12.69 10.30 4.73
CA TYR A 28 12.05 10.26 3.41
C TYR A 28 10.70 10.97 3.44
N ASP A 29 10.44 11.80 2.43
CA ASP A 29 9.13 12.42 2.18
C ASP A 29 8.58 12.02 0.81
N PHE A 30 7.63 11.10 0.79
CA PHE A 30 6.89 10.69 -0.42
C PHE A 30 5.58 11.46 -0.61
N SER A 31 5.27 12.45 0.21
CA SER A 31 4.01 13.19 0.11
C SER A 31 3.79 13.87 -1.25
N PRO A 32 4.83 14.37 -1.96
CA PRO A 32 4.66 14.95 -3.29
C PRO A 32 4.15 13.96 -4.35
N VAL A 33 4.41 12.65 -4.18
CA VAL A 33 3.96 11.59 -5.10
C VAL A 33 2.43 11.56 -5.18
N PHE A 34 1.77 11.67 -4.04
CA PHE A 34 0.31 11.54 -3.92
C PHE A 34 -0.41 12.90 -3.94
N GLY A 35 0.32 14.00 -3.74
CA GLY A 35 -0.28 15.33 -3.55
C GLY A 35 -1.21 15.77 -4.67
N LYS A 36 -0.84 15.49 -5.93
CA LYS A 36 -1.63 15.90 -7.11
C LYS A 36 -2.89 15.06 -7.33
N VAL A 37 -2.89 13.80 -6.88
CA VAL A 37 -4.00 12.85 -7.08
C VAL A 37 -4.90 12.74 -5.85
N LYS A 38 -4.50 13.31 -4.72
CA LYS A 38 -5.21 13.22 -3.45
C LYS A 38 -6.68 13.60 -3.55
N LYS A 39 -6.99 14.73 -4.20
CA LYS A 39 -8.39 15.18 -4.39
C LYS A 39 -9.23 14.15 -5.14
N LEU A 40 -8.65 13.48 -6.14
CA LEU A 40 -9.32 12.42 -6.89
C LEU A 40 -9.60 11.20 -6.01
N PHE A 41 -8.66 10.85 -5.13
CA PHE A 41 -8.79 9.73 -4.22
C PHE A 41 -9.80 9.98 -3.11
N GLU A 42 -9.88 11.23 -2.59
CA GLU A 42 -10.86 11.64 -1.58
C GLU A 42 -12.32 11.47 -2.05
N GLU A 43 -12.57 11.43 -3.36
CA GLU A 43 -13.88 11.16 -3.92
C GLU A 43 -14.27 9.67 -3.91
N SER A 44 -13.35 8.78 -3.52
CA SER A 44 -13.54 7.34 -3.57
C SER A 44 -13.69 6.75 -2.18
N ASP A 45 -14.59 5.78 -2.04
CA ASP A 45 -14.74 5.00 -0.81
C ASP A 45 -13.53 4.08 -0.60
N TYR A 46 -13.02 3.52 -1.71
CA TYR A 46 -11.81 2.71 -1.71
C TYR A 46 -10.89 3.11 -2.86
N VAL A 47 -9.61 3.21 -2.54
CA VAL A 47 -8.52 3.35 -3.52
C VAL A 47 -7.62 2.15 -3.38
N VAL A 48 -7.60 1.31 -4.41
CA VAL A 48 -6.92 0.00 -4.43
C VAL A 48 -5.70 0.07 -5.32
N GLY A 49 -4.52 -0.23 -4.76
CA GLY A 49 -3.25 -0.28 -5.50
C GLY A 49 -2.55 -1.64 -5.38
N ASN A 50 -1.57 -1.90 -6.25
CA ASN A 50 -0.64 -3.01 -6.10
C ASN A 50 0.59 -2.53 -5.31
N PHE A 51 0.80 -3.03 -4.09
CA PHE A 51 1.98 -2.69 -3.29
C PHE A 51 3.16 -3.56 -3.73
N GLU A 52 3.87 -3.09 -4.75
CA GLU A 52 4.92 -3.85 -5.46
C GLU A 52 6.31 -3.60 -4.87
N THR A 53 6.39 -3.69 -3.57
CA THR A 53 7.63 -3.58 -2.79
C THR A 53 7.46 -4.24 -1.43
N VAL A 54 8.52 -4.28 -0.65
CA VAL A 54 8.48 -4.63 0.77
C VAL A 54 8.99 -3.48 1.63
N CYS A 55 8.58 -3.43 2.89
CA CYS A 55 9.09 -2.53 3.91
C CYS A 55 9.77 -3.35 4.99
N ALA A 56 11.00 -3.80 4.71
CA ALA A 56 11.77 -4.69 5.59
C ALA A 56 12.60 -3.95 6.65
N GLY A 57 12.54 -2.60 6.67
CA GLY A 57 13.38 -1.76 7.51
C GLY A 57 14.72 -1.42 6.86
N ASP A 58 15.55 -0.67 7.56
CA ASP A 58 16.80 -0.08 7.05
C ASP A 58 18.01 -0.99 7.12
N LYS A 59 17.94 -2.13 7.82
CA LYS A 59 19.05 -3.05 8.07
C LYS A 59 19.83 -3.44 6.82
N ASN A 60 19.12 -3.60 5.68
CA ASN A 60 19.71 -3.97 4.39
C ASN A 60 19.78 -2.76 3.44
N GLY A 61 19.54 -1.55 3.95
CA GLY A 61 19.40 -0.35 3.15
C GLY A 61 18.10 -0.34 2.33
N PHE A 62 17.71 0.85 1.90
CA PHE A 62 16.59 1.00 0.98
C PHE A 62 17.10 0.96 -0.45
N GLN A 63 16.51 0.10 -1.25
CA GLN A 63 16.96 -0.13 -2.61
C GLN A 63 15.84 -0.67 -3.48
N ASN A 64 15.93 -0.34 -4.73
CA ASN A 64 15.26 -1.03 -5.79
C ASN A 64 16.32 -1.35 -6.85
N GLN A 65 17.02 -2.46 -6.65
CA GLN A 65 18.00 -2.96 -7.61
C GLN A 65 17.44 -4.23 -8.22
N TYR A 66 17.11 -4.17 -9.49
CA TYR A 66 16.79 -5.24 -10.44
C TYR A 66 15.94 -6.43 -9.96
N LEU A 67 16.02 -6.84 -8.69
CA LEU A 67 15.33 -8.00 -8.14
C LEU A 67 15.11 -7.90 -6.61
N LEU A 68 15.49 -6.80 -5.95
CA LEU A 68 15.38 -6.69 -4.50
C LEU A 68 14.85 -5.32 -4.10
N CYS A 69 13.54 -5.22 -4.01
CA CYS A 69 12.87 -4.01 -3.51
C CYS A 69 12.90 -3.95 -2.00
N ASN A 70 13.20 -2.78 -1.45
CA ASN A 70 13.00 -2.45 -0.04
C ASN A 70 12.73 -0.95 0.08
N SER A 71 11.53 -0.59 0.47
CA SER A 71 11.07 0.79 0.60
C SER A 71 11.03 1.23 2.05
N PRO A 72 11.28 2.52 2.34
CA PRO A 72 11.04 3.10 3.65
C PRO A 72 9.57 3.04 4.05
N ASP A 73 9.29 2.95 5.36
CA ASP A 73 7.93 2.92 5.91
C ASP A 73 7.15 4.21 5.60
N GLU A 74 7.86 5.32 5.37
CA GLU A 74 7.31 6.60 4.97
C GLU A 74 6.52 6.51 3.65
N LEU A 75 6.83 5.55 2.78
CA LEU A 75 6.03 5.29 1.57
C LEU A 75 4.61 4.86 1.95
N ILE A 76 4.44 3.94 2.91
CA ILE A 76 3.12 3.52 3.41
C ILE A 76 2.40 4.72 4.04
N GLN A 77 3.09 5.49 4.86
CA GLN A 77 2.49 6.67 5.51
C GLN A 77 2.03 7.71 4.49
N ALA A 78 2.84 7.97 3.45
CA ALA A 78 2.51 8.93 2.41
C ALA A 78 1.33 8.47 1.55
N MET A 79 1.27 7.18 1.16
CA MET A 79 0.15 6.65 0.39
C MET A 79 -1.17 6.74 1.18
N VAL A 80 -1.16 6.44 2.48
CA VAL A 80 -2.35 6.56 3.36
C VAL A 80 -2.80 8.01 3.45
N LYS A 81 -1.87 8.94 3.72
CA LYS A 81 -2.16 10.39 3.73
C LYS A 81 -2.66 10.89 2.37
N GLY A 82 -2.24 10.25 1.29
CA GLY A 82 -2.69 10.51 -0.07
C GLY A 82 -4.06 9.97 -0.42
N GLY A 83 -4.64 9.10 0.43
CA GLY A 83 -5.98 8.55 0.25
C GLY A 83 -6.03 7.08 -0.21
N VAL A 84 -4.89 6.40 -0.37
CA VAL A 84 -4.85 4.95 -0.64
C VAL A 84 -5.17 4.21 0.64
N ASN A 85 -6.20 3.37 0.64
CA ASN A 85 -6.67 2.67 1.83
C ASN A 85 -6.76 1.15 1.67
N CYS A 86 -6.46 0.63 0.47
CA CYS A 86 -6.48 -0.80 0.17
C CYS A 86 -5.34 -1.17 -0.78
N VAL A 87 -4.68 -2.31 -0.54
CA VAL A 87 -3.62 -2.77 -1.45
C VAL A 87 -3.67 -4.28 -1.67
N THR A 88 -3.21 -4.70 -2.85
CA THR A 88 -2.81 -6.09 -3.12
C THR A 88 -1.32 -6.24 -2.87
N THR A 89 -0.91 -7.39 -2.33
CA THR A 89 0.49 -7.65 -1.94
C THR A 89 1.08 -8.89 -2.62
N ALA A 90 0.29 -9.65 -3.38
CA ALA A 90 0.76 -10.81 -4.13
C ALA A 90 1.32 -10.38 -5.48
N ASN A 91 2.63 -10.19 -5.54
CA ASN A 91 3.38 -9.85 -6.75
C ASN A 91 4.77 -10.49 -6.69
N ASN A 92 5.57 -10.31 -7.74
CA ASN A 92 6.92 -10.88 -7.84
C ASN A 92 7.94 -10.29 -6.84
N HIS A 93 7.63 -9.14 -6.22
CA HIS A 93 8.50 -8.45 -5.25
C HIS A 93 8.17 -8.72 -3.78
N CYS A 94 7.08 -9.43 -3.50
CA CYS A 94 6.62 -9.63 -2.12
C CYS A 94 7.60 -10.41 -1.21
N LEU A 95 8.55 -11.14 -1.78
CA LEU A 95 9.59 -11.92 -1.07
C LEU A 95 11.01 -11.38 -1.27
N ASP A 96 11.20 -10.20 -1.82
CA ASP A 96 12.52 -9.63 -2.12
C ASP A 96 13.45 -9.52 -0.90
N GLN A 97 12.87 -9.37 0.28
CA GLN A 97 13.59 -9.34 1.56
C GLN A 97 13.27 -10.58 2.42
N GLY A 98 12.93 -11.70 1.75
CA GLY A 98 12.60 -12.96 2.39
C GLY A 98 11.30 -12.91 3.21
N ILE A 99 11.06 -13.99 3.96
CA ILE A 99 9.84 -14.15 4.77
C ILE A 99 9.77 -13.07 5.88
N GLU A 100 10.90 -12.72 6.48
CA GLU A 100 10.94 -11.69 7.53
C GLU A 100 10.51 -10.33 7.00
N GLY A 101 10.97 -9.95 5.80
CA GLY A 101 10.57 -8.73 5.11
C GLY A 101 9.08 -8.71 4.78
N LEU A 102 8.54 -9.82 4.27
CA LEU A 102 7.11 -9.98 4.01
C LEU A 102 6.28 -9.81 5.29
N VAL A 103 6.65 -10.53 6.35
CA VAL A 103 5.92 -10.46 7.64
C VAL A 103 5.96 -9.04 8.22
N ARG A 104 7.11 -8.36 8.11
CA ARG A 104 7.23 -6.98 8.56
C ARG A 104 6.34 -6.04 7.72
N THR A 105 6.34 -6.20 6.42
CA THR A 105 5.49 -5.40 5.51
C THR A 105 4.02 -5.52 5.87
N ILE A 106 3.52 -6.75 6.10
CA ILE A 106 2.13 -6.98 6.53
C ILE A 106 1.85 -6.24 7.86
N LYS A 107 2.75 -6.33 8.84
CA LYS A 107 2.60 -5.62 10.13
C LYS A 107 2.59 -4.10 9.97
N GLU A 108 3.40 -3.55 9.06
CA GLU A 108 3.39 -2.10 8.79
C GLU A 108 2.09 -1.65 8.09
N LEU A 109 1.55 -2.45 7.17
CA LEU A 109 0.24 -2.19 6.57
C LEU A 109 -0.87 -2.22 7.62
N ASP A 110 -0.88 -3.25 8.50
CA ASP A 110 -1.83 -3.35 9.62
C ASP A 110 -1.72 -2.15 10.58
N ARG A 111 -0.50 -1.75 10.95
CA ARG A 111 -0.23 -0.60 11.83
C ARG A 111 -0.78 0.70 11.25
N ASN A 112 -0.68 0.87 9.95
CA ASN A 112 -1.19 2.02 9.23
C ASN A 112 -2.67 1.87 8.81
N LYS A 113 -3.35 0.81 9.24
CA LYS A 113 -4.77 0.51 8.98
C LYS A 113 -5.10 0.41 7.49
N VAL A 114 -4.14 -0.06 6.70
CA VAL A 114 -4.34 -0.31 5.27
C VAL A 114 -5.00 -1.67 5.12
N LEU A 115 -6.12 -1.72 4.41
CA LEU A 115 -6.73 -2.99 4.01
C LEU A 115 -5.82 -3.68 2.99
N HIS A 116 -5.52 -4.95 3.19
CA HIS A 116 -4.63 -5.64 2.27
C HIS A 116 -5.04 -7.10 2.04
N THR A 117 -4.67 -7.63 0.90
CA THR A 117 -4.88 -9.03 0.51
C THR A 117 -3.79 -9.51 -0.44
N GLY A 118 -3.66 -10.81 -0.58
CA GLY A 118 -2.72 -11.45 -1.52
C GLY A 118 -1.63 -12.24 -0.80
N THR A 119 -0.99 -11.68 0.22
CA THR A 119 -0.02 -12.37 1.08
C THR A 119 -0.51 -12.38 2.53
N PHE A 120 -0.14 -13.43 3.27
CA PHE A 120 -0.66 -13.65 4.62
C PHE A 120 0.43 -14.23 5.51
N THR A 121 0.42 -13.84 6.78
CA THR A 121 1.16 -14.55 7.82
C THR A 121 0.33 -15.75 8.29
N TYR A 122 0.95 -16.71 8.99
CA TYR A 122 0.23 -17.82 9.59
C TYR A 122 -0.88 -17.34 10.55
N GLU A 123 -0.60 -16.28 11.30
CA GLU A 123 -1.54 -15.66 12.24
C GLU A 123 -2.75 -15.02 11.53
N ASN A 124 -2.55 -14.54 10.29
CA ASN A 124 -3.58 -13.88 9.49
C ASN A 124 -4.22 -14.79 8.43
N ALA A 125 -3.92 -16.10 8.47
CA ALA A 125 -4.42 -17.06 7.47
C ALA A 125 -5.96 -17.15 7.39
N SER A 126 -6.67 -16.74 8.43
CA SER A 126 -8.14 -16.65 8.43
C SER A 126 -8.69 -15.47 7.61
N LYS A 127 -7.86 -14.48 7.30
CA LYS A 127 -8.22 -13.27 6.53
C LYS A 127 -7.88 -13.38 5.04
N ARG A 128 -7.87 -14.59 4.48
CA ARG A 128 -7.44 -14.83 3.08
C ARG A 128 -8.31 -14.13 2.03
N ILE A 129 -9.56 -13.79 2.38
CA ILE A 129 -10.46 -13.06 1.49
C ILE A 129 -10.77 -11.73 2.13
N LEU A 130 -10.43 -10.66 1.43
CA LEU A 130 -10.78 -9.29 1.83
C LEU A 130 -12.16 -8.94 1.24
N TYR A 131 -13.13 -8.68 2.11
CA TYR A 131 -14.43 -8.17 1.72
C TYR A 131 -14.45 -6.65 1.91
N LEU A 132 -14.69 -5.91 0.84
CA LEU A 132 -14.94 -4.47 0.89
C LEU A 132 -16.45 -4.27 0.97
N TYR A 133 -16.93 -3.80 2.11
CA TYR A 133 -18.37 -3.55 2.29
C TYR A 133 -18.73 -2.21 1.66
N CYS A 134 -19.24 -2.28 0.45
CA CYS A 134 -20.00 -1.18 -0.14
C CYS A 134 -21.47 -1.39 0.23
N LEU A 135 -22.09 -0.45 0.93
CA LEU A 135 -23.55 -0.45 1.11
C LEU A 135 -24.18 -0.29 -0.28
N LEU A 136 -24.43 -1.41 -0.95
CA LEU A 136 -25.37 -1.46 -2.06
C LEU A 136 -26.76 -1.24 -1.45
N TYR A 137 -27.30 -0.05 -1.63
CA TYR A 137 -28.71 0.17 -1.46
C TYR A 137 -29.38 -0.55 -2.64
N THR A 138 -29.73 -1.81 -2.44
CA THR A 138 -30.77 -2.42 -3.25
C THR A 138 -32.07 -1.79 -2.76
N SER A 139 -32.61 -0.83 -3.51
CA SER A 139 -34.03 -0.54 -3.39
C SER A 139 -34.74 -1.86 -3.71
N ASP A 140 -35.38 -2.47 -2.75
CA ASP A 140 -36.37 -3.49 -3.01
C ASP A 140 -37.45 -2.82 -3.89
N ALA A 141 -37.34 -3.05 -5.19
CA ALA A 141 -38.42 -2.83 -6.13
C ALA A 141 -39.31 -4.08 -6.08
N ALA A 142 -39.92 -4.30 -4.94
CA ALA A 142 -40.91 -5.36 -4.75
C ALA A 142 -41.92 -4.91 -3.69
N ASP A 143 -42.63 -3.82 -4.00
CA ASP A 143 -43.93 -3.49 -3.42
C ASP A 143 -44.69 -2.69 -4.48
N ASP A 144 -45.27 -3.40 -5.44
CA ASP A 144 -46.48 -3.04 -6.18
C ASP A 144 -47.28 -4.31 -6.49
#